data_48c0144e31591e5aabb1d385de3be36d
#
_entry.id   48c0144e31591e5aabb1d385de3be36d
#
_cell.length_a   1.000
_cell.length_b   1.000
_cell.length_c   1.000
_cell.angle_alpha   90.00
_cell.angle_beta   90.00
_cell.angle_gamma   90.00
#
_symmetry.space_group_name_H-M   'P 1'
#
loop_
_entity.id
_entity.type
_entity.pdbx_description
1 polymer ?
#
loop_
_entity_poly.entity_id
_entity_poly.type
_entity_poly.pdbx_seq_one_letter_code
_entity_poly.pdbx_strand_id
1 'polypeptide(L)'
;NKVSDYLTSILKMAKIISIIDVYSSLSILAKEDNYTKPIITEDGIIDIKEGRHPVVEANLIDESFIPNDIYLDNNKEHLLIITGPNMSGKSTYLRQTALIVLLAQIGSFVPASSAKISIVDRIFTRVGASDNIARGESTFLVEMNETAYILNHCTNKSLIIMDEIGRGTSTYDGLSIAWAIVEYLTSEENKKSKTLFATHYHELTMLEDLDGVKNYKVSVEEYKYEII
;
A
#
# COMPACT_ATOMS: atom_id res chain seq x y z
N ASN A 1 2.96 30.34 -41.42
CA ASN A 1 2.95 30.92 -40.07
C ASN A 1 4.31 30.61 -39.42
N LYS A 2 5.14 31.62 -39.14
CA LYS A 2 6.52 31.46 -38.63
C LYS A 2 6.60 30.58 -37.38
N VAL A 3 5.57 30.50 -36.54
CA VAL A 3 5.52 29.63 -35.36
C VAL A 3 5.38 28.15 -35.74
N SER A 4 4.66 27.85 -36.81
CA SER A 4 4.47 26.46 -37.29
C SER A 4 5.79 25.81 -37.71
N ASP A 5 6.73 26.60 -38.24
CA ASP A 5 8.02 26.10 -38.71
C ASP A 5 8.94 25.65 -37.55
N TYR A 6 8.68 26.17 -36.36
CA TYR A 6 9.42 25.84 -35.11
C TYR A 6 8.68 24.90 -34.16
N LEU A 7 7.47 24.44 -34.50
CA LEU A 7 6.61 23.65 -33.63
C LEU A 7 7.33 22.42 -33.04
N THR A 8 8.01 21.66 -33.88
CA THR A 8 8.76 20.47 -33.46
C THR A 8 9.85 20.77 -32.42
N SER A 9 10.58 21.89 -32.66
CA SER A 9 11.63 22.33 -31.72
C SER A 9 11.04 22.80 -30.39
N ILE A 10 9.92 23.54 -30.44
CA ILE A 10 9.20 24.00 -29.23
C ILE A 10 8.70 22.81 -28.42
N LEU A 11 8.09 21.81 -29.03
CA LEU A 11 7.60 20.61 -28.37
C LEU A 11 8.75 19.79 -27.74
N LYS A 12 9.88 19.69 -28.43
CA LYS A 12 11.09 19.05 -27.90
C LYS A 12 11.63 19.79 -26.67
N MET A 13 11.71 21.12 -26.73
CA MET A 13 12.11 21.93 -25.57
C MET A 13 11.17 21.79 -24.40
N ALA A 14 9.85 21.84 -24.62
CA ALA A 14 8.84 21.65 -23.58
C ALA A 14 9.01 20.28 -22.88
N LYS A 15 9.25 19.22 -23.65
CA LYS A 15 9.51 17.89 -23.09
C LYS A 15 10.79 17.83 -22.26
N ILE A 16 11.87 18.48 -22.70
CA ILE A 16 13.13 18.53 -21.94
C ILE A 16 12.91 19.29 -20.63
N ILE A 17 12.26 20.44 -20.67
CA ILE A 17 11.97 21.25 -19.48
C ILE A 17 11.10 20.46 -18.49
N SER A 18 10.06 19.77 -18.96
CA SER A 18 9.20 18.97 -18.08
C SER A 18 9.95 17.83 -17.38
N ILE A 19 10.91 17.19 -18.06
CA ILE A 19 11.75 16.15 -17.46
C ILE A 19 12.66 16.75 -16.37
N ILE A 20 13.29 17.90 -16.65
CA ILE A 20 14.14 18.58 -15.67
C ILE A 20 13.32 19.01 -14.45
N ASP A 21 12.12 19.55 -14.66
CA ASP A 21 11.21 19.98 -13.59
C ASP A 21 10.82 18.81 -12.68
N VAL A 22 10.45 17.66 -13.25
CA VAL A 22 10.13 16.44 -12.47
C VAL A 22 11.34 15.98 -11.66
N TYR A 23 12.51 15.85 -12.27
CA TYR A 23 13.71 15.42 -11.53
C TYR A 23 14.14 16.42 -10.47
N SER A 24 14.02 17.71 -10.73
CA SER A 24 14.29 18.75 -9.74
C SER A 24 13.36 18.63 -8.54
N SER A 25 12.06 18.51 -8.77
CA SER A 25 11.05 18.39 -7.71
C SER A 25 11.27 17.14 -6.86
N LEU A 26 11.48 15.97 -7.49
CA LEU A 26 11.75 14.72 -6.76
C LEU A 26 13.07 14.77 -5.99
N SER A 27 14.09 15.44 -6.52
CA SER A 27 15.39 15.61 -5.86
C SER A 27 15.30 16.52 -4.63
N ILE A 28 14.55 17.61 -4.73
CA ILE A 28 14.31 18.53 -3.61
C ILE A 28 13.57 17.78 -2.49
N LEU A 29 12.46 17.11 -2.81
CA LEU A 29 11.70 16.31 -1.86
C LEU A 29 12.59 15.26 -1.16
N ALA A 30 13.36 14.51 -1.94
CA ALA A 30 14.24 13.48 -1.39
C ALA A 30 15.29 14.03 -0.43
N LYS A 31 15.79 15.25 -0.69
CA LYS A 31 16.79 15.91 0.16
C LYS A 31 16.18 16.50 1.42
N GLU A 32 15.04 17.17 1.30
CA GLU A 32 14.36 17.85 2.41
C GLU A 32 13.80 16.86 3.42
N ASP A 33 13.19 15.76 2.94
CA ASP A 33 12.53 14.76 3.78
C ASP A 33 13.39 13.50 4.04
N ASN A 34 14.68 13.56 3.75
CA ASN A 34 15.63 12.45 3.98
C ASN A 34 15.16 11.12 3.38
N TYR A 35 14.75 11.14 2.12
CA TYR A 35 14.39 9.92 1.40
C TYR A 35 15.63 9.17 0.94
N THR A 36 15.51 7.86 0.87
CA THR A 36 16.61 6.95 0.47
C THR A 36 16.38 6.41 -0.93
N LYS A 37 17.46 6.18 -1.69
CA LYS A 37 17.41 5.55 -3.00
C LYS A 37 17.06 4.07 -2.84
N PRO A 38 15.92 3.59 -3.38
CA PRO A 38 15.55 2.18 -3.30
C PRO A 38 16.41 1.33 -4.23
N ILE A 39 16.61 0.06 -3.87
CA ILE A 39 17.16 -0.97 -4.75
C ILE A 39 15.99 -1.66 -5.45
N ILE A 40 15.91 -1.53 -6.77
CA ILE A 40 14.87 -2.18 -7.57
C ILE A 40 15.38 -3.54 -8.03
N THR A 41 14.55 -4.58 -7.85
CA THR A 41 14.88 -5.97 -8.18
C THR A 41 13.73 -6.67 -8.92
N GLU A 42 13.96 -7.92 -9.33
CA GLU A 42 12.92 -8.79 -9.93
C GLU A 42 12.73 -10.10 -9.14
N ASP A 43 13.30 -10.15 -7.93
CA ASP A 43 13.32 -11.38 -7.10
C ASP A 43 12.03 -11.61 -6.29
N GLY A 44 11.05 -10.78 -6.43
CA GLY A 44 9.76 -10.91 -5.76
C GLY A 44 9.73 -10.39 -4.32
N ILE A 45 10.80 -9.74 -3.84
CA ILE A 45 10.92 -9.27 -2.46
C ILE A 45 10.54 -7.79 -2.35
N ILE A 46 9.80 -7.45 -1.31
CA ILE A 46 9.61 -6.09 -0.80
C ILE A 46 10.12 -6.10 0.64
N ASP A 47 11.26 -5.45 0.87
CA ASP A 47 11.88 -5.28 2.19
C ASP A 47 12.16 -3.80 2.42
N ILE A 48 11.38 -3.19 3.30
CA ILE A 48 11.44 -1.76 3.63
C ILE A 48 11.75 -1.64 5.11
N LYS A 49 12.80 -0.91 5.45
CA LYS A 49 13.19 -0.63 6.83
C LYS A 49 12.86 0.80 7.19
N GLU A 50 12.28 0.96 8.37
CA GLU A 50 11.89 2.25 8.92
C GLU A 50 11.08 3.09 7.90
N GLY A 51 10.10 2.44 7.24
CA GLY A 51 9.21 3.10 6.31
C GLY A 51 8.36 4.17 6.99
N ARG A 52 8.12 5.29 6.32
CA ARG A 52 7.32 6.41 6.81
C ARG A 52 6.22 6.74 5.82
N HIS A 53 5.10 7.24 6.33
CA HIS A 53 3.99 7.64 5.46
C HIS A 53 4.18 9.09 5.00
N PRO A 54 4.48 9.36 3.72
CA PRO A 54 4.92 10.69 3.26
C PRO A 54 3.91 11.81 3.57
N VAL A 55 2.61 11.51 3.39
CA VAL A 55 1.57 12.53 3.62
C VAL A 55 1.27 12.74 5.11
N VAL A 56 1.30 11.67 5.92
CA VAL A 56 1.07 11.81 7.36
C VAL A 56 2.24 12.54 7.99
N GLU A 57 3.46 12.12 7.69
CA GLU A 57 4.70 12.75 8.20
C GLU A 57 4.74 14.25 7.89
N ALA A 58 4.42 14.64 6.65
CA ALA A 58 4.40 16.05 6.23
C ALA A 58 3.32 16.90 6.93
N ASN A 59 2.30 16.30 7.55
CA ASN A 59 1.23 17.02 8.26
C ASN A 59 1.35 16.94 9.78
N LEU A 60 2.34 16.23 10.34
CA LEU A 60 2.59 16.22 11.77
C LEU A 60 3.23 17.55 12.19
N ILE A 61 2.66 18.17 13.25
CA ILE A 61 3.19 19.38 13.86
C ILE A 61 3.68 18.99 15.26
N ASP A 62 4.95 19.23 15.55
CA ASP A 62 5.60 18.96 16.85
C ASP A 62 5.68 17.45 17.24
N GLU A 63 5.30 16.54 16.37
CA GLU A 63 5.40 15.10 16.59
C GLU A 63 6.24 14.45 15.48
N SER A 64 6.98 13.38 15.81
CA SER A 64 7.69 12.57 14.83
C SER A 64 6.85 11.37 14.40
N PHE A 65 6.88 11.04 13.11
CA PHE A 65 6.28 9.81 12.60
C PHE A 65 7.04 8.60 13.14
N ILE A 66 6.32 7.60 13.65
CA ILE A 66 6.92 6.32 14.09
C ILE A 66 7.12 5.43 12.87
N PRO A 67 8.38 5.16 12.46
CA PRO A 67 8.66 4.34 11.29
C PRO A 67 8.30 2.87 11.51
N ASN A 68 8.00 2.15 10.43
CA ASN A 68 7.66 0.75 10.49
C ASN A 68 8.38 -0.06 9.41
N ASP A 69 8.84 -1.25 9.77
CA ASP A 69 9.39 -2.22 8.84
C ASP A 69 8.28 -2.99 8.14
N ILE A 70 8.57 -3.45 6.92
CA ILE A 70 7.76 -4.44 6.23
C ILE A 70 8.64 -5.40 5.42
N TYR A 71 8.25 -6.66 5.45
CA TYR A 71 8.83 -7.69 4.61
C TYR A 71 7.71 -8.49 3.93
N LEU A 72 7.84 -8.68 2.61
CA LEU A 72 6.97 -9.54 1.80
C LEU A 72 7.83 -10.25 0.77
N ASP A 73 7.56 -11.52 0.52
CA ASP A 73 8.15 -12.30 -0.57
C ASP A 73 7.06 -13.10 -1.32
N ASN A 74 7.43 -13.90 -2.31
CA ASN A 74 6.47 -14.69 -3.07
C ASN A 74 6.24 -16.10 -2.47
N ASN A 75 6.95 -16.47 -1.40
CA ASN A 75 6.98 -17.84 -0.90
C ASN A 75 6.45 -17.95 0.54
N LYS A 76 7.18 -17.34 1.48
CA LYS A 76 6.95 -17.56 2.92
C LYS A 76 6.06 -16.51 3.57
N GLU A 77 6.06 -15.29 3.03
CA GLU A 77 5.36 -14.15 3.59
C GLU A 77 4.74 -13.31 2.47
N HIS A 78 3.82 -13.93 1.69
CA HIS A 78 3.15 -13.18 0.62
C HIS A 78 1.83 -12.54 1.08
N LEU A 79 1.22 -13.00 2.18
CA LEU A 79 -0.02 -12.43 2.71
C LEU A 79 0.12 -12.15 4.21
N LEU A 80 0.02 -10.88 4.60
CA LEU A 80 0.06 -10.45 5.98
C LEU A 80 -1.34 -10.11 6.48
N ILE A 81 -1.83 -10.85 7.47
CA ILE A 81 -3.06 -10.53 8.20
C ILE A 81 -2.70 -9.56 9.33
N ILE A 82 -3.22 -8.33 9.24
CA ILE A 82 -2.86 -7.26 10.15
C ILE A 82 -4.04 -6.96 11.06
N THR A 83 -3.87 -7.27 12.35
CA THR A 83 -4.87 -7.00 13.38
C THR A 83 -4.45 -5.86 14.30
N GLY A 84 -5.38 -5.34 15.08
CA GLY A 84 -5.14 -4.29 16.06
C GLY A 84 -6.39 -3.44 16.30
N PRO A 85 -6.41 -2.61 17.35
CA PRO A 85 -7.56 -1.76 17.65
C PRO A 85 -7.85 -0.74 16.55
N ASN A 86 -9.05 -0.16 16.60
CA ASN A 86 -9.37 0.96 15.72
C ASN A 86 -8.46 2.15 16.07
N MET A 87 -8.13 2.96 15.07
CA MET A 87 -7.22 4.10 15.18
C MET A 87 -5.76 3.74 15.57
N SER A 88 -5.39 2.47 15.52
CA SER A 88 -4.00 2.04 15.82
C SER A 88 -3.00 2.30 14.69
N GLY A 89 -3.45 2.84 13.55
CA GLY A 89 -2.57 3.09 12.40
C GLY A 89 -2.52 1.97 11.36
N LYS A 90 -3.37 0.92 11.45
CA LYS A 90 -3.43 -0.16 10.44
C LYS A 90 -3.52 0.38 9.02
N SER A 91 -4.53 1.19 8.72
CA SER A 91 -4.75 1.80 7.40
C SER A 91 -3.58 2.69 6.97
N THR A 92 -2.95 3.40 7.91
CA THR A 92 -1.75 4.20 7.65
C THR A 92 -0.59 3.33 7.22
N TYR A 93 -0.35 2.22 7.92
CA TYR A 93 0.70 1.26 7.59
C TYR A 93 0.51 0.62 6.21
N LEU A 94 -0.72 0.24 5.87
CA LEU A 94 -1.05 -0.31 4.55
C LEU A 94 -0.77 0.71 3.43
N ARG A 95 -1.28 1.94 3.59
CA ARG A 95 -1.12 3.01 2.61
C ARG A 95 0.34 3.45 2.48
N GLN A 96 1.07 3.52 3.58
CA GLN A 96 2.51 3.78 3.59
C GLN A 96 3.25 2.82 2.67
N THR A 97 3.00 1.52 2.81
CA THR A 97 3.65 0.51 1.97
C THR A 97 3.32 0.69 0.50
N ALA A 98 2.05 0.90 0.16
CA ALA A 98 1.64 1.12 -1.23
C ALA A 98 2.28 2.37 -1.83
N LEU A 99 2.37 3.48 -1.06
CA LEU A 99 2.98 4.73 -1.51
C LEU A 99 4.50 4.58 -1.70
N ILE A 100 5.20 3.91 -0.79
CA ILE A 100 6.63 3.64 -0.92
C ILE A 100 6.91 2.83 -2.18
N VAL A 101 6.15 1.76 -2.42
CA VAL A 101 6.28 0.94 -3.64
C VAL A 101 5.98 1.76 -4.89
N LEU A 102 4.92 2.59 -4.87
CA LEU A 102 4.57 3.47 -5.99
C LEU A 102 5.69 4.47 -6.31
N LEU A 103 6.22 5.15 -5.28
CA LEU A 103 7.32 6.10 -5.43
C LEU A 103 8.56 5.42 -6.05
N ALA A 104 8.91 4.22 -5.56
CA ALA A 104 10.01 3.44 -6.11
C ALA A 104 9.80 3.10 -7.60
N GLN A 105 8.58 2.68 -7.98
CA GLN A 105 8.23 2.30 -9.35
C GLN A 105 8.28 3.48 -10.33
N ILE A 106 7.98 4.69 -9.90
CA ILE A 106 8.10 5.90 -10.75
C ILE A 106 9.54 6.44 -10.80
N GLY A 107 10.50 5.82 -10.10
CA GLY A 107 11.91 6.21 -10.08
C GLY A 107 12.27 7.28 -9.05
N SER A 108 11.41 7.54 -8.07
CA SER A 108 11.68 8.42 -6.94
C SER A 108 12.50 7.73 -5.86
N PHE A 109 13.14 8.53 -5.00
CA PHE A 109 13.59 8.08 -3.68
C PHE A 109 12.37 7.87 -2.78
N VAL A 110 12.53 7.12 -1.69
CA VAL A 110 11.43 6.66 -0.83
C VAL A 110 11.66 7.05 0.64
N PRO A 111 10.58 7.32 1.40
CA PRO A 111 10.63 7.64 2.82
C PRO A 111 10.90 6.38 3.66
N ALA A 112 12.15 5.95 3.71
CA ALA A 112 12.61 4.79 4.46
C ALA A 112 14.11 4.92 4.75
N SER A 113 14.64 4.19 5.75
CA SER A 113 16.09 4.11 5.98
C SER A 113 16.78 3.24 4.95
N SER A 114 16.11 2.18 4.50
CA SER A 114 16.49 1.38 3.33
C SER A 114 15.28 0.72 2.71
N ALA A 115 15.33 0.47 1.39
CA ALA A 115 14.27 -0.22 0.68
C ALA A 115 14.84 -1.08 -0.47
N LYS A 116 14.47 -2.36 -0.47
CA LYS A 116 14.64 -3.28 -1.59
C LYS A 116 13.26 -3.65 -2.10
N ILE A 117 12.95 -3.29 -3.33
CA ILE A 117 11.59 -3.39 -3.85
C ILE A 117 11.64 -4.09 -5.21
N SER A 118 10.98 -5.24 -5.27
CA SER A 118 10.76 -5.92 -6.54
C SER A 118 9.73 -5.19 -7.39
N ILE A 119 9.92 -5.25 -8.71
CA ILE A 119 8.96 -4.70 -9.67
C ILE A 119 7.60 -5.36 -9.46
N VAL A 120 6.57 -4.53 -9.30
CA VAL A 120 5.16 -4.94 -9.27
C VAL A 120 4.48 -4.54 -10.57
N ASP A 121 3.60 -5.40 -11.08
CA ASP A 121 2.84 -5.12 -12.29
C ASP A 121 1.62 -4.22 -12.03
N ARG A 122 1.04 -4.33 -10.84
CA ARG A 122 -0.13 -3.56 -10.40
C ARG A 122 -0.13 -3.36 -8.90
N ILE A 123 -0.66 -2.23 -8.47
CA ILE A 123 -0.99 -1.96 -7.08
C ILE A 123 -2.51 -1.85 -7.00
N PHE A 124 -3.13 -2.80 -6.31
CA PHE A 124 -4.56 -2.79 -6.04
C PHE A 124 -4.81 -2.30 -4.62
N THR A 125 -5.79 -1.43 -4.48
CA THR A 125 -6.22 -0.95 -3.16
C THR A 125 -7.72 -1.09 -3.01
N ARG A 126 -8.15 -1.75 -1.96
CA ARG A 126 -9.51 -1.71 -1.45
C ARG A 126 -9.44 -1.18 -0.02
N VAL A 127 -9.65 0.10 0.11
CA VAL A 127 -9.67 0.82 1.38
C VAL A 127 -11.10 1.32 1.60
N GLY A 128 -11.60 1.24 2.81
CA GLY A 128 -12.98 1.55 3.15
C GLY A 128 -13.54 2.77 2.41
N ALA A 129 -14.67 2.62 1.75
CA ALA A 129 -15.29 3.69 1.02
C ALA A 129 -15.75 4.78 2.00
N SER A 130 -15.40 6.02 1.74
CA SER A 130 -16.21 7.14 2.22
C SER A 130 -17.59 6.98 1.58
N ASP A 131 -18.64 6.97 2.40
CA ASP A 131 -20.03 6.84 1.98
C ASP A 131 -20.34 7.78 0.80
N ASN A 132 -20.34 7.24 -0.41
CA ASN A 132 -20.76 7.99 -1.58
C ASN A 132 -22.28 7.85 -1.73
N ILE A 133 -23.01 8.38 -0.73
CA ILE A 133 -24.47 8.37 -0.60
C ILE A 133 -25.15 8.97 -1.86
N ALA A 134 -24.40 9.73 -2.66
CA ALA A 134 -24.92 10.42 -3.84
C ALA A 134 -25.36 9.50 -4.99
N ARG A 135 -24.97 8.21 -5.03
CA ARG A 135 -25.31 7.28 -6.12
C ARG A 135 -26.32 6.20 -5.75
N GLY A 136 -26.77 6.11 -4.48
CA GLY A 136 -27.77 5.12 -4.06
C GLY A 136 -27.34 3.65 -4.22
N GLU A 137 -26.06 3.39 -4.51
CA GLU A 137 -25.52 2.03 -4.59
C GLU A 137 -25.19 1.52 -3.18
N SER A 138 -25.48 0.24 -2.93
CA SER A 138 -25.06 -0.41 -1.69
C SER A 138 -23.51 -0.39 -1.59
N THR A 139 -22.98 0.21 -0.53
CA THR A 139 -21.54 0.25 -0.25
C THR A 139 -20.94 -1.16 -0.25
N PHE A 140 -21.71 -2.15 0.22
CA PHE A 140 -21.32 -3.55 0.19
C PHE A 140 -21.21 -4.12 -1.23
N LEU A 141 -22.13 -3.77 -2.14
CA LEU A 141 -22.06 -4.22 -3.54
C LEU A 141 -20.84 -3.63 -4.25
N VAL A 142 -20.56 -2.36 -4.04
CA VAL A 142 -19.37 -1.71 -4.59
C VAL A 142 -18.11 -2.40 -4.06
N GLU A 143 -18.05 -2.67 -2.75
CA GLU A 143 -16.95 -3.40 -2.13
C GLU A 143 -16.73 -4.77 -2.76
N MET A 144 -17.79 -5.55 -2.95
CA MET A 144 -17.69 -6.88 -3.54
C MET A 144 -17.27 -6.84 -5.02
N ASN A 145 -17.75 -5.86 -5.78
CA ASN A 145 -17.35 -5.68 -7.18
C ASN A 145 -15.87 -5.31 -7.31
N GLU A 146 -15.38 -4.40 -6.49
CA GLU A 146 -13.95 -4.01 -6.46
C GLU A 146 -13.08 -5.20 -6.02
N THR A 147 -13.50 -5.92 -5.00
CA THR A 147 -12.79 -7.12 -4.52
C THR A 147 -12.75 -8.20 -5.61
N ALA A 148 -13.86 -8.48 -6.26
CA ALA A 148 -13.92 -9.43 -7.37
C ALA A 148 -13.02 -8.99 -8.54
N TYR A 149 -12.99 -7.70 -8.85
CA TYR A 149 -12.08 -7.17 -9.86
C TYR A 149 -10.61 -7.44 -9.51
N ILE A 150 -10.21 -7.19 -8.26
CA ILE A 150 -8.85 -7.45 -7.77
C ILE A 150 -8.51 -8.93 -7.93
N LEU A 151 -9.36 -9.83 -7.39
CA LEU A 151 -9.13 -11.27 -7.42
C LEU A 151 -9.02 -11.84 -8.85
N ASN A 152 -9.79 -11.29 -9.79
CA ASN A 152 -9.73 -11.72 -11.19
C ASN A 152 -8.50 -11.21 -11.95
N HIS A 153 -7.90 -10.08 -11.54
CA HIS A 153 -6.85 -9.41 -12.29
C HIS A 153 -5.48 -9.42 -11.60
N CYS A 154 -5.40 -9.86 -10.35
CA CYS A 154 -4.12 -9.96 -9.65
C CYS A 154 -3.26 -11.09 -10.21
N THR A 155 -1.95 -10.92 -10.09
CA THR A 155 -0.92 -11.89 -10.43
C THR A 155 0.03 -12.05 -9.24
N ASN A 156 0.94 -13.02 -9.29
CA ASN A 156 1.99 -13.17 -8.26
C ASN A 156 2.99 -12.01 -8.20
N LYS A 157 2.92 -11.05 -9.16
CA LYS A 157 3.71 -9.81 -9.13
C LYS A 157 2.94 -8.61 -8.59
N SER A 158 1.65 -8.75 -8.31
CA SER A 158 0.83 -7.63 -7.83
C SER A 158 1.05 -7.36 -6.34
N LEU A 159 0.85 -6.10 -5.93
CA LEU A 159 0.70 -5.69 -4.55
C LEU A 159 -0.77 -5.38 -4.28
N ILE A 160 -1.34 -6.01 -3.26
CA ILE A 160 -2.75 -5.85 -2.89
C ILE A 160 -2.84 -5.27 -1.48
N ILE A 161 -3.64 -4.23 -1.34
CA ILE A 161 -3.99 -3.59 -0.07
C ILE A 161 -5.47 -3.77 0.18
N MET A 162 -5.83 -4.52 1.21
CA MET A 162 -7.21 -4.72 1.64
C MET A 162 -7.39 -4.23 3.06
N ASP A 163 -8.33 -3.31 3.25
CA ASP A 163 -8.58 -2.67 4.53
C ASP A 163 -10.04 -2.86 4.94
N GLU A 164 -10.25 -3.64 6.00
CA GLU A 164 -11.54 -3.91 6.64
C GLU A 164 -12.62 -4.46 5.69
N ILE A 165 -12.29 -5.47 4.89
CA ILE A 165 -13.24 -6.15 4.00
C ILE A 165 -14.36 -6.83 4.81
N GLY A 166 -15.59 -6.76 4.29
CA GLY A 166 -16.77 -7.39 4.89
C GLY A 166 -17.46 -6.56 5.97
N ARG A 167 -17.06 -5.30 6.18
CA ARG A 167 -17.65 -4.44 7.21
C ARG A 167 -19.08 -3.98 6.88
N GLY A 168 -19.46 -4.00 5.60
CA GLY A 168 -20.76 -3.54 5.11
C GLY A 168 -21.91 -4.57 5.23
N THR A 169 -21.69 -5.73 5.87
CA THR A 169 -22.68 -6.80 6.02
C THR A 169 -22.71 -7.36 7.45
N SER A 170 -23.43 -8.46 7.68
CA SER A 170 -23.44 -9.12 8.99
C SER A 170 -22.03 -9.64 9.34
N THR A 171 -21.72 -9.72 10.63
CA THR A 171 -20.38 -10.15 11.10
C THR A 171 -20.00 -11.52 10.54
N TYR A 172 -20.91 -12.47 10.53
CA TYR A 172 -20.65 -13.82 10.03
C TYR A 172 -20.45 -13.88 8.53
N ASP A 173 -21.24 -13.12 7.76
CA ASP A 173 -21.08 -13.05 6.31
C ASP A 173 -19.77 -12.35 5.95
N GLY A 174 -19.45 -11.23 6.63
CA GLY A 174 -18.23 -10.50 6.42
C GLY A 174 -16.99 -11.34 6.73
N LEU A 175 -17.00 -12.07 7.85
CA LEU A 175 -15.93 -13.02 8.22
C LEU A 175 -15.78 -14.12 7.15
N SER A 176 -16.89 -14.71 6.71
CA SER A 176 -16.86 -15.78 5.71
C SER A 176 -16.28 -15.32 4.38
N ILE A 177 -16.63 -14.10 3.95
CA ILE A 177 -16.09 -13.48 2.73
C ILE A 177 -14.58 -13.21 2.90
N ALA A 178 -14.18 -12.58 4.00
CA ALA A 178 -12.77 -12.28 4.26
C ALA A 178 -11.92 -13.56 4.32
N TRP A 179 -12.44 -14.61 4.94
CA TRP A 179 -11.82 -15.94 5.00
C TRP A 179 -11.60 -16.54 3.61
N ALA A 180 -12.66 -16.56 2.79
CA ALA A 180 -12.61 -17.10 1.43
C ALA A 180 -11.64 -16.32 0.54
N ILE A 181 -11.51 -15.00 0.72
CA ILE A 181 -10.55 -14.17 -0.02
C ILE A 181 -9.11 -14.57 0.33
N VAL A 182 -8.80 -14.75 1.62
CA VAL A 182 -7.45 -15.16 2.05
C VAL A 182 -7.13 -16.55 1.50
N GLU A 183 -8.05 -17.52 1.62
CA GLU A 183 -7.86 -18.85 1.05
C GLU A 183 -7.65 -18.82 -0.48
N TYR A 184 -8.42 -18.00 -1.19
CA TYR A 184 -8.28 -17.85 -2.64
C TYR A 184 -6.90 -17.32 -3.03
N LEU A 185 -6.41 -16.29 -2.35
CA LEU A 185 -5.11 -15.66 -2.64
C LEU A 185 -3.92 -16.57 -2.28
N THR A 186 -4.14 -17.60 -1.47
CA THR A 186 -3.09 -18.55 -1.06
C THR A 186 -3.15 -19.87 -1.82
N SER A 187 -4.30 -20.24 -2.40
CA SER A 187 -4.53 -21.56 -2.99
C SER A 187 -3.89 -21.76 -4.36
N GLU A 188 -3.76 -20.71 -5.17
CA GLU A 188 -3.24 -20.79 -6.53
C GLU A 188 -1.88 -20.09 -6.65
N GLU A 189 -0.86 -20.80 -7.12
CA GLU A 189 0.51 -20.29 -7.21
C GLU A 189 0.62 -19.00 -8.05
N ASN A 190 -0.19 -18.87 -9.11
CA ASN A 190 -0.26 -17.66 -9.94
C ASN A 190 -0.98 -16.48 -9.27
N LYS A 191 -1.63 -16.72 -8.13
CA LYS A 191 -2.41 -15.75 -7.37
C LYS A 191 -1.74 -15.35 -6.04
N LYS A 192 -0.63 -15.98 -5.66
CA LYS A 192 0.16 -15.65 -4.47
C LYS A 192 0.74 -14.23 -4.57
N SER A 193 -0.17 -13.25 -4.63
CA SER A 193 0.16 -11.82 -4.68
C SER A 193 0.65 -11.34 -3.32
N LYS A 194 1.56 -10.38 -3.31
CA LYS A 194 1.93 -9.70 -2.06
C LYS A 194 0.74 -8.92 -1.53
N THR A 195 0.20 -9.34 -0.40
CA THR A 195 -1.07 -8.83 0.13
C THR A 195 -0.93 -8.35 1.56
N LEU A 196 -1.37 -7.14 1.83
CA LEU A 196 -1.59 -6.61 3.17
C LEU A 196 -3.09 -6.60 3.44
N PHE A 197 -3.53 -7.37 4.41
CA PHE A 197 -4.92 -7.57 4.75
C PHE A 197 -5.19 -7.08 6.18
N ALA A 198 -5.64 -5.84 6.34
CA ALA A 198 -6.06 -5.32 7.64
C ALA A 198 -7.48 -5.75 7.95
N THR A 199 -7.70 -6.21 9.16
CA THR A 199 -9.00 -6.72 9.59
C THR A 199 -9.24 -6.52 11.08
N HIS A 200 -10.52 -6.47 11.44
CA HIS A 200 -11.00 -6.56 12.83
C HIS A 200 -11.48 -7.97 13.20
N TYR A 201 -11.53 -8.89 12.23
CA TYR A 201 -11.87 -10.30 12.46
C TYR A 201 -10.65 -11.04 13.00
N HIS A 202 -10.58 -11.22 14.31
CA HIS A 202 -9.48 -11.94 14.97
C HIS A 202 -9.40 -13.41 14.56
N GLU A 203 -10.52 -13.99 14.15
CA GLU A 203 -10.62 -15.37 13.69
C GLU A 203 -9.74 -15.64 12.46
N LEU A 204 -9.51 -14.64 11.61
CA LEU A 204 -8.64 -14.77 10.44
C LEU A 204 -7.18 -15.11 10.82
N THR A 205 -6.75 -14.84 12.05
CA THR A 205 -5.41 -15.21 12.52
C THR A 205 -5.18 -16.73 12.52
N MET A 206 -6.24 -17.53 12.54
CA MET A 206 -6.15 -18.99 12.41
C MET A 206 -5.62 -19.44 11.05
N LEU A 207 -5.67 -18.56 10.03
CA LEU A 207 -5.16 -18.85 8.69
C LEU A 207 -3.62 -18.77 8.58
N GLU A 208 -2.90 -18.49 9.68
CA GLU A 208 -1.44 -18.52 9.71
C GLU A 208 -0.85 -19.91 9.39
N ASP A 209 -1.65 -20.97 9.54
CA ASP A 209 -1.27 -22.34 9.16
C ASP A 209 -1.19 -22.52 7.64
N LEU A 210 -1.75 -21.60 6.84
CA LEU A 210 -1.63 -21.63 5.39
C LEU A 210 -0.23 -21.15 4.96
N ASP A 211 0.29 -21.82 3.93
CA ASP A 211 1.62 -21.50 3.38
C ASP A 211 1.67 -20.04 2.87
N GLY A 212 2.62 -19.28 3.38
CA GLY A 212 2.84 -17.88 3.01
C GLY A 212 1.97 -16.85 3.70
N VAL A 213 1.12 -17.25 4.65
CA VAL A 213 0.33 -16.35 5.52
C VAL A 213 1.11 -16.06 6.80
N LYS A 214 1.11 -14.80 7.23
CA LYS A 214 1.68 -14.36 8.51
C LYS A 214 0.74 -13.40 9.24
N ASN A 215 0.71 -13.51 10.54
CA ASN A 215 -0.03 -12.62 11.42
C ASN A 215 0.86 -11.47 11.91
N TYR A 216 0.35 -10.25 11.74
CA TYR A 216 0.95 -9.03 12.27
C TYR A 216 -0.04 -8.34 13.20
N LYS A 217 0.45 -7.78 14.29
CA LYS A 217 -0.36 -7.02 15.23
C LYS A 217 0.20 -5.61 15.37
N VAL A 218 -0.64 -4.62 15.12
CA VAL A 218 -0.29 -3.24 15.42
C VAL A 218 -0.47 -3.02 16.93
N SER A 219 0.62 -2.67 17.62
CA SER A 219 0.62 -2.25 19.01
C SER A 219 0.72 -0.72 19.08
N VAL A 220 -0.06 -0.13 19.97
CA VAL A 220 0.02 1.30 20.29
C VAL A 220 0.72 1.42 21.64
N GLU A 221 1.88 2.08 21.67
CA GLU A 221 2.51 2.48 22.92
C GLU A 221 1.96 3.85 23.31
N GLU A 222 1.14 3.90 24.36
CA GLU A 222 0.75 5.14 24.99
C GLU A 222 1.93 5.69 25.79
N TYR A 223 2.56 6.76 25.29
CA TYR A 223 3.45 7.55 26.13
C TYR A 223 2.58 8.28 27.17
N LYS A 224 2.68 7.85 28.43
CA LYS A 224 2.12 8.60 29.55
C LYS A 224 2.84 9.94 29.64
N TYR A 225 2.16 11.02 29.25
CA TYR A 225 2.54 12.35 29.69
C TYR A 225 2.20 12.42 31.20
N GLU A 226 3.20 12.43 32.05
CA GLU A 226 3.03 12.88 33.44
C GLU A 226 2.84 14.38 33.39
N ILE A 227 1.61 14.83 33.73
CA ILE A 227 1.34 16.22 34.05
C ILE A 227 1.93 16.43 35.44
N ILE A 228 3.03 17.16 35.52
CA ILE A 228 3.65 17.63 36.78
C ILE A 228 2.94 18.90 37.23
#